data_6d2b4a6690bb9802589f44db7ed0239d
#
_entry.id   6d2b4a6690bb9802589f44db7ed0239d
#
_cell.length_a   1.000
_cell.length_b   1.000
_cell.length_c   1.000
_cell.angle_alpha   90.00
_cell.angle_beta   90.00
_cell.angle_gamma   90.00
#
_symmetry.space_group_name_H-M   'P 1'
#
loop_
_entity.id
_entity.type
_entity.pdbx_description
1 polymer ?
#
loop_
_entity_poly.entity_id
_entity_poly.type
_entity_poly.pdbx_seq_one_letter_code
_entity_poly.pdbx_strand_id
1 'polypeptide(L)'
;SEVLVTAERQKFERSMESSQIALDLREINSAPAFVEPDIFRTLQMLPGVQTTSDFSSALYVRGSTPDQNLIMLDGIAVYNPYHLGGIFSTFNTDVIKEADFHAGGFPARYGGRMGAILNVINREGNTTKTTGMANISLISSKALIEGPLPKWRGMKGSWMISGRRTYFDTVIDALKIPLGQN
;
A
#
# COMPACT_ATOMS: atom_id res chain seq x y z
N SER A 1 16.43 15.61 -22.61
CA SER A 1 15.99 14.38 -23.32
C SER A 1 16.63 13.11 -22.74
N GLU A 2 17.87 13.14 -22.25
CA GLU A 2 18.55 11.95 -21.67
C GLU A 2 17.87 11.41 -20.39
N VAL A 3 17.33 12.29 -19.54
CA VAL A 3 16.67 11.88 -18.27
C VAL A 3 15.40 11.09 -18.53
N LEU A 4 14.62 11.46 -19.53
CA LEU A 4 13.40 10.75 -19.92
C LEU A 4 13.71 9.34 -20.46
N VAL A 5 14.73 9.24 -21.31
CA VAL A 5 15.15 7.96 -21.90
C VAL A 5 15.67 7.00 -20.81
N THR A 6 16.36 7.52 -19.79
CA THR A 6 16.86 6.68 -18.68
C THR A 6 15.71 6.17 -17.80
N ALA A 7 14.69 7.00 -17.53
CA ALA A 7 13.53 6.59 -16.76
C ALA A 7 12.67 5.55 -17.50
N GLU A 8 12.44 5.72 -18.80
CA GLU A 8 11.73 4.75 -19.63
C GLU A 8 12.50 3.43 -19.75
N ARG A 9 13.83 3.50 -19.91
CA ARG A 9 14.70 2.31 -19.96
C ARG A 9 14.67 1.54 -18.64
N GLN A 10 14.74 2.22 -17.50
CA GLN A 10 14.62 1.58 -16.20
C GLN A 10 13.23 0.96 -15.99
N LYS A 11 12.17 1.63 -16.45
CA LYS A 11 10.81 1.10 -16.42
C LYS A 11 10.69 -0.15 -17.31
N PHE A 12 11.31 -0.13 -18.48
CA PHE A 12 11.35 -1.26 -19.42
C PHE A 12 12.18 -2.43 -18.87
N GLU A 13 13.36 -2.17 -18.30
CA GLU A 13 14.20 -3.19 -17.67
C GLU A 13 13.50 -3.86 -16.49
N ARG A 14 12.75 -3.11 -15.67
CA ARG A 14 11.88 -3.65 -14.61
C ARG A 14 10.70 -4.46 -15.16
N SER A 15 10.11 -4.04 -16.27
CA SER A 15 9.00 -4.77 -16.90
C SER A 15 9.43 -6.06 -17.60
N MET A 16 10.72 -6.27 -17.83
CA MET A 16 11.26 -7.51 -18.39
C MET A 16 11.36 -8.65 -17.38
N GLU A 17 11.28 -8.39 -16.08
CA GLU A 17 11.02 -9.43 -15.10
C GLU A 17 9.54 -9.84 -15.21
N SER A 18 9.26 -10.90 -15.91
CA SER A 18 7.94 -11.37 -16.36
C SER A 18 6.88 -11.59 -15.26
N SER A 19 7.19 -11.26 -14.02
CA SER A 19 6.32 -11.44 -12.85
C SER A 19 6.30 -10.22 -11.91
N GLN A 20 7.01 -9.14 -12.25
CA GLN A 20 7.05 -7.91 -11.44
C GLN A 20 6.05 -6.88 -11.99
N ILE A 21 5.23 -6.34 -11.12
CA ILE A 21 4.32 -5.22 -11.41
C ILE A 21 4.65 -4.13 -10.41
N ALA A 22 5.08 -2.97 -10.92
CA ALA A 22 5.27 -1.77 -10.12
C ALA A 22 4.01 -0.91 -10.24
N LEU A 23 3.35 -0.64 -9.11
CA LEU A 23 2.19 0.25 -9.03
C LEU A 23 2.62 1.59 -8.45
N ASP A 24 2.31 2.65 -9.15
CA ASP A 24 2.49 4.00 -8.64
C ASP A 24 1.26 4.49 -7.85
N LEU A 25 1.42 5.62 -7.15
CA LEU A 25 0.33 6.22 -6.36
C LEU A 25 -0.90 6.55 -7.21
N ARG A 26 -0.74 6.91 -8.49
CA ARG A 26 -1.85 7.24 -9.38
C ARG A 26 -2.66 6.01 -9.73
N GLU A 27 -1.98 4.91 -10.02
CA GLU A 27 -2.61 3.62 -10.31
C GLU A 27 -3.39 3.11 -9.09
N ILE A 28 -2.81 3.20 -7.88
CA ILE A 28 -3.47 2.82 -6.63
C ILE A 28 -4.73 3.69 -6.38
N ASN A 29 -4.65 5.00 -6.61
CA ASN A 29 -5.77 5.90 -6.37
C ASN A 29 -6.83 5.87 -7.47
N SER A 30 -6.49 5.43 -8.68
CA SER A 30 -7.44 5.29 -9.80
C SER A 30 -8.23 3.99 -9.79
N ALA A 31 -7.77 3.02 -9.01
CA ALA A 31 -8.45 1.73 -8.87
C ALA A 31 -9.83 1.92 -8.22
N PRO A 32 -10.86 1.17 -8.66
CA PRO A 32 -12.15 1.16 -8.00
C PRO A 32 -12.01 0.84 -6.51
N ALA A 33 -12.44 1.77 -5.68
CA ALA A 33 -12.36 1.64 -4.23
C ALA A 33 -13.74 1.31 -3.65
N PHE A 34 -13.80 0.42 -2.67
CA PHE A 34 -15.05 0.11 -1.98
C PHE A 34 -15.55 1.31 -1.16
N VAL A 35 -14.65 1.96 -0.44
CA VAL A 35 -14.93 3.18 0.34
C VAL A 35 -13.78 4.18 0.24
N GLU A 36 -12.55 3.67 0.25
CA GLU A 36 -11.34 4.45 0.07
C GLU A 36 -10.28 3.63 -0.68
N PRO A 37 -9.34 4.27 -1.39
CA PRO A 37 -8.27 3.59 -2.09
C PRO A 37 -7.50 2.66 -1.15
N ASP A 38 -7.29 1.41 -1.60
CA ASP A 38 -6.56 0.39 -0.84
C ASP A 38 -5.66 -0.40 -1.79
N ILE A 39 -4.40 -0.57 -1.40
CA ILE A 39 -3.41 -1.24 -2.23
C ILE A 39 -3.76 -2.70 -2.50
N PHE A 40 -4.33 -3.42 -1.52
CA PHE A 40 -4.70 -4.82 -1.74
C PHE A 40 -5.86 -4.93 -2.72
N ARG A 41 -6.81 -3.99 -2.70
CA ARG A 41 -7.89 -3.93 -3.66
C ARG A 41 -7.37 -3.69 -5.08
N THR A 42 -6.39 -2.81 -5.23
CA THR A 42 -5.72 -2.60 -6.53
C THR A 42 -5.05 -3.87 -7.02
N LEU A 43 -4.34 -4.58 -6.14
CA LEU A 43 -3.67 -5.84 -6.48
C LEU A 43 -4.66 -6.95 -6.84
N GLN A 44 -5.85 -6.98 -6.23
CA GLN A 44 -6.89 -7.96 -6.54
C GLN A 44 -7.44 -7.83 -7.97
N MET A 45 -7.21 -6.71 -8.63
CA MET A 45 -7.59 -6.51 -10.05
C MET A 45 -6.57 -7.10 -11.02
N LEU A 46 -5.39 -7.50 -10.53
CA LEU A 46 -4.32 -8.04 -11.37
C LEU A 46 -4.59 -9.49 -11.78
N PRO A 47 -4.20 -9.90 -12.99
CA PRO A 47 -4.29 -11.29 -13.42
C PRO A 47 -3.55 -12.24 -12.47
N GLY A 48 -4.20 -13.33 -12.08
CA GLY A 48 -3.63 -14.35 -11.19
C GLY A 48 -3.73 -14.04 -9.70
N VAL A 49 -4.36 -12.94 -9.32
CA VAL A 49 -4.74 -12.63 -7.95
C VAL A 49 -6.22 -12.92 -7.78
N GLN A 50 -6.56 -13.70 -6.77
CA GLN A 50 -7.94 -14.09 -6.47
C GLN A 50 -8.36 -13.58 -5.09
N THR A 51 -9.65 -13.42 -4.89
CA THR A 51 -10.27 -13.07 -3.62
C THR A 51 -11.32 -14.12 -3.25
N THR A 52 -11.55 -14.29 -1.95
CA THR A 52 -12.61 -15.20 -1.47
C THR A 52 -13.96 -14.52 -1.36
N SER A 53 -13.98 -13.20 -1.22
CA SER A 53 -15.21 -12.39 -1.19
C SER A 53 -14.89 -10.92 -1.46
N ASP A 54 -15.92 -10.17 -1.84
CA ASP A 54 -15.81 -8.72 -2.07
C ASP A 54 -15.46 -7.93 -0.80
N PHE A 55 -15.68 -8.53 0.38
CA PHE A 55 -15.35 -7.93 1.68
C PHE A 55 -14.00 -8.40 2.25
N SER A 56 -13.21 -9.14 1.48
CA SER A 56 -11.87 -9.59 1.91
C SER A 56 -10.78 -8.92 1.10
N SER A 57 -9.81 -8.33 1.78
CA SER A 57 -8.58 -7.82 1.16
C SER A 57 -7.46 -8.87 1.08
N ALA A 58 -7.76 -10.12 1.46
CA ALA A 58 -6.79 -11.21 1.39
C ALA A 58 -6.36 -11.49 -0.06
N LEU A 59 -5.06 -11.70 -0.25
CA LEU A 59 -4.44 -11.92 -1.55
C LEU A 59 -4.13 -13.42 -1.73
N TYR A 60 -4.86 -14.06 -2.62
CA TYR A 60 -4.59 -15.43 -3.09
C TYR A 60 -3.91 -15.33 -4.45
N VAL A 61 -2.60 -15.53 -4.49
CA VAL A 61 -1.80 -15.30 -5.69
C VAL A 61 -1.39 -16.62 -6.30
N ARG A 62 -1.86 -16.90 -7.53
CA ARG A 62 -1.53 -18.13 -8.27
C ARG A 62 -1.73 -19.41 -7.44
N GLY A 63 -2.79 -19.46 -6.64
CA GLY A 63 -3.13 -20.61 -5.80
C GLY A 63 -2.43 -20.66 -4.44
N SER A 64 -1.56 -19.67 -4.11
CA SER A 64 -1.01 -19.55 -2.75
C SER A 64 -2.01 -18.93 -1.78
N THR A 65 -1.88 -19.26 -0.51
CA THR A 65 -2.66 -18.67 0.57
C THR A 65 -2.08 -17.34 1.06
N PRO A 66 -2.85 -16.45 1.68
CA PRO A 66 -2.38 -15.13 2.11
C PRO A 66 -1.19 -15.14 3.07
N ASP A 67 -1.07 -16.18 3.90
CA ASP A 67 0.05 -16.39 4.83
C ASP A 67 1.37 -16.74 4.13
N GLN A 68 1.30 -17.21 2.88
CA GLN A 68 2.47 -17.50 2.06
C GLN A 68 3.04 -16.28 1.34
N ASN A 69 2.35 -15.15 1.40
CA ASN A 69 2.85 -13.91 0.82
C ASN A 69 3.80 -13.18 1.77
N LEU A 70 4.84 -12.58 1.23
CA LEU A 70 5.73 -11.67 1.94
C LEU A 70 5.29 -10.24 1.67
N ILE A 71 4.78 -9.57 2.70
CA ILE A 71 4.36 -8.18 2.60
C ILE A 71 5.32 -7.34 3.43
N MET A 72 5.88 -6.31 2.80
CA MET A 72 6.90 -5.45 3.40
C MET A 72 6.52 -3.99 3.26
N LEU A 73 6.96 -3.20 4.24
CA LEU A 73 6.95 -1.74 4.21
C LEU A 73 8.40 -1.26 4.33
N ASP A 74 8.88 -0.55 3.32
CA ASP A 74 10.27 -0.08 3.22
C ASP A 74 11.31 -1.21 3.45
N GLY A 75 11.01 -2.41 2.93
CA GLY A 75 11.86 -3.60 3.07
C GLY A 75 11.73 -4.34 4.40
N ILE A 76 10.89 -3.88 5.33
CA ILE A 76 10.64 -4.52 6.62
C ILE A 76 9.36 -5.36 6.53
N ALA A 77 9.42 -6.63 6.90
CA ALA A 77 8.27 -7.53 6.87
C ALA A 77 7.17 -7.08 7.84
N VAL A 78 5.95 -6.96 7.33
CA VAL A 78 4.75 -6.65 8.11
C VAL A 78 4.07 -7.95 8.50
N TYR A 79 3.97 -8.23 9.80
CA TYR A 79 3.40 -9.48 10.31
C TYR A 79 1.90 -9.61 10.00
N ASN A 80 1.14 -8.56 10.27
CA ASN A 80 -0.29 -8.52 9.98
C ASN A 80 -0.62 -7.28 9.14
N PRO A 81 -0.69 -7.43 7.82
CA PRO A 81 -0.96 -6.31 6.91
C PRO A 81 -2.45 -6.00 6.77
N TYR A 82 -3.32 -6.72 7.47
CA TYR A 82 -4.78 -6.61 7.38
C TYR A 82 -5.36 -5.85 8.56
N HIS A 83 -6.40 -5.07 8.29
CA HIS A 83 -7.15 -4.31 9.30
C HIS A 83 -8.65 -4.61 9.20
N LEU A 84 -9.39 -4.43 10.31
CA LEU A 84 -10.84 -4.70 10.39
C LEU A 84 -11.24 -6.10 9.88
N GLY A 85 -10.64 -7.14 10.45
CA GLY A 85 -10.99 -8.51 10.07
C GLY A 85 -10.64 -8.87 8.63
N GLY A 86 -9.73 -8.12 8.00
CA GLY A 86 -9.30 -8.38 6.63
C GLY A 86 -10.07 -7.62 5.55
N ILE A 87 -10.83 -6.58 5.90
CA ILE A 87 -11.56 -5.75 4.92
C ILE A 87 -10.64 -4.76 4.23
N PHE A 88 -9.68 -4.18 4.95
CA PHE A 88 -8.73 -3.18 4.47
C PHE A 88 -7.29 -3.57 4.78
N SER A 89 -6.36 -2.98 4.03
CA SER A 89 -4.94 -3.01 4.37
C SER A 89 -4.62 -2.06 5.53
N THR A 90 -3.51 -2.30 6.20
CA THR A 90 -2.97 -1.38 7.23
C THR A 90 -2.24 -0.19 6.63
N PHE A 91 -2.02 -0.20 5.31
CA PHE A 91 -1.25 0.84 4.63
C PHE A 91 -2.04 2.14 4.46
N ASN A 92 -1.39 3.26 4.70
CA ASN A 92 -1.93 4.56 4.36
C ASN A 92 -1.51 4.94 2.94
N THR A 93 -2.43 4.90 1.99
CA THR A 93 -2.15 5.18 0.57
C THR A 93 -1.60 6.58 0.33
N ASP A 94 -1.88 7.56 1.20
CA ASP A 94 -1.42 8.95 1.03
C ASP A 94 0.10 9.11 1.21
N VAL A 95 0.76 8.13 1.85
CA VAL A 95 2.22 8.13 2.07
C VAL A 95 2.98 7.16 1.17
N ILE A 96 2.29 6.38 0.36
CA ILE A 96 2.92 5.43 -0.57
C ILE A 96 3.51 6.20 -1.76
N LYS A 97 4.74 5.87 -2.11
CA LYS A 97 5.40 6.31 -3.34
C LYS A 97 5.12 5.33 -4.47
N GLU A 98 5.43 4.07 -4.21
CA GLU A 98 5.31 2.98 -5.17
C GLU A 98 5.15 1.65 -4.42
N ALA A 99 4.65 0.65 -5.11
CA ALA A 99 4.55 -0.71 -4.60
C ALA A 99 5.05 -1.69 -5.65
N ASP A 100 6.04 -2.48 -5.28
CA ASP A 100 6.58 -3.55 -6.12
C ASP A 100 5.89 -4.86 -5.76
N PHE A 101 5.15 -5.41 -6.71
CA PHE A 101 4.47 -6.69 -6.55
C PHE A 101 5.08 -7.75 -7.46
N HIS A 102 5.46 -8.88 -6.88
CA HIS A 102 5.96 -10.04 -7.59
C HIS A 102 5.02 -11.23 -7.37
N ALA A 103 4.33 -11.64 -8.42
CA ALA A 103 3.42 -12.79 -8.37
C ALA A 103 4.13 -14.14 -8.55
N GLY A 104 5.44 -14.20 -8.37
CA GLY A 104 6.33 -15.36 -8.53
C GLY A 104 7.61 -14.96 -9.23
N GLY A 105 8.60 -15.88 -9.31
CA GLY A 105 9.89 -15.60 -9.95
C GLY A 105 10.70 -14.48 -9.30
N PHE A 106 10.54 -14.28 -8.01
CA PHE A 106 11.18 -13.19 -7.27
C PHE A 106 12.66 -13.48 -6.99
N PRO A 107 13.50 -12.42 -6.86
CA PRO A 107 14.92 -12.57 -6.56
C PRO A 107 15.21 -13.31 -5.26
N ALA A 108 16.37 -13.99 -5.18
CA ALA A 108 16.78 -14.79 -4.03
C ALA A 108 16.93 -14.00 -2.71
N ARG A 109 16.99 -12.67 -2.78
CA ARG A 109 16.98 -11.79 -1.59
C ARG A 109 15.68 -11.89 -0.78
N TYR A 110 14.61 -12.35 -1.40
CA TYR A 110 13.32 -12.53 -0.75
C TYR A 110 13.16 -14.00 -0.37
N GLY A 111 13.40 -14.32 0.89
CA GLY A 111 13.27 -15.67 1.41
C GLY A 111 12.09 -15.85 2.37
N GLY A 112 11.81 -17.11 2.73
CA GLY A 112 10.86 -17.45 3.79
C GLY A 112 9.38 -17.44 3.41
N ARG A 113 9.03 -17.10 2.17
CA ARG A 113 7.66 -17.14 1.63
C ARG A 113 7.67 -17.73 0.21
N MET A 114 6.56 -18.36 -0.19
CA MET A 114 6.49 -19.09 -1.47
C MET A 114 5.41 -18.54 -2.42
N GLY A 115 4.53 -17.67 -1.94
CA GLY A 115 3.42 -17.13 -2.72
C GLY A 115 3.85 -15.94 -3.57
N ALA A 116 3.61 -14.76 -3.07
CA ALA A 116 3.94 -13.50 -3.71
C ALA A 116 4.75 -12.60 -2.77
N ILE A 117 5.34 -11.56 -3.34
CA ILE A 117 6.03 -10.51 -2.59
C ILE A 117 5.41 -9.18 -2.94
N LEU A 118 5.07 -8.42 -1.92
CA LEU A 118 4.65 -7.03 -2.01
C LEU A 118 5.61 -6.19 -1.17
N ASN A 119 6.34 -5.29 -1.79
CA ASN A 119 7.14 -4.29 -1.10
C ASN A 119 6.54 -2.91 -1.33
N VAL A 120 5.94 -2.34 -0.29
CA VAL A 120 5.37 -1.01 -0.29
C VAL A 120 6.45 -0.03 0.14
N ILE A 121 6.69 0.99 -0.67
CA ILE A 121 7.72 2.00 -0.45
C ILE A 121 7.05 3.33 -0.16
N ASN A 122 7.36 3.91 0.99
CA ASN A 122 6.86 5.22 1.36
C ASN A 122 7.58 6.34 0.59
N ARG A 123 6.86 7.44 0.36
CA ARG A 123 7.45 8.66 -0.17
C ARG A 123 8.19 9.44 0.93
N GLU A 124 9.11 10.26 0.51
CA GLU A 124 9.73 11.23 1.40
C GLU A 124 8.78 12.41 1.67
N GLY A 125 8.99 13.09 2.79
CA GLY A 125 8.29 14.32 3.12
C GLY A 125 8.72 15.50 2.24
N ASN A 126 7.99 16.59 2.33
CA ASN A 126 8.28 17.81 1.57
C ASN A 126 9.59 18.46 2.06
N THR A 127 10.55 18.63 1.15
CA THR A 127 11.88 19.21 1.45
C THR A 127 11.92 20.74 1.40
N THR A 128 10.84 21.38 0.93
CA THR A 128 10.83 22.83 0.68
C THR A 128 9.97 23.62 1.66
N LYS A 129 8.82 23.09 2.03
CA LYS A 129 7.86 23.77 2.92
C LYS A 129 7.10 22.78 3.79
N THR A 130 6.65 23.24 4.94
CA THR A 130 5.73 22.46 5.77
C THR A 130 4.35 22.46 5.14
N THR A 131 3.79 21.29 4.94
CA THR A 131 2.44 21.08 4.39
C THR A 131 1.70 20.05 5.24
N GLY A 132 0.39 20.13 5.23
CA GLY A 132 -0.46 19.18 5.91
C GLY A 132 -1.72 18.90 5.11
N MET A 133 -2.26 17.71 5.31
CA MET A 133 -3.52 17.23 4.73
C MET A 133 -4.34 16.56 5.83
N ALA A 134 -5.63 16.80 5.83
CA ALA A 134 -6.59 16.05 6.64
C ALA A 134 -7.76 15.63 5.76
N ASN A 135 -8.19 14.40 5.90
CA ASN A 135 -9.35 13.85 5.21
C ASN A 135 -10.24 13.14 6.22
N ILE A 136 -11.52 13.41 6.17
CA ILE A 136 -12.52 12.76 7.02
C ILE A 136 -13.57 12.14 6.11
N SER A 137 -13.75 10.85 6.20
CA SER A 137 -14.78 10.08 5.51
C SER A 137 -15.79 9.51 6.51
N LEU A 138 -16.83 8.84 6.03
CA LEU A 138 -17.84 8.21 6.89
C LEU A 138 -17.27 7.10 7.78
N ILE A 139 -16.16 6.48 7.39
CA ILE A 139 -15.62 5.30 8.09
C ILE A 139 -14.19 5.50 8.59
N SER A 140 -13.50 6.55 8.17
CA SER A 140 -12.12 6.80 8.59
C SER A 140 -11.79 8.29 8.63
N SER A 141 -10.77 8.61 9.38
CA SER A 141 -10.08 9.91 9.35
C SER A 141 -8.59 9.70 9.13
N LYS A 142 -8.01 10.54 8.29
CA LYS A 142 -6.59 10.54 7.97
C LYS A 142 -6.03 11.93 8.20
N ALA A 143 -4.82 12.00 8.70
CA ALA A 143 -4.06 13.24 8.80
C ALA A 143 -2.61 12.97 8.40
N LEU A 144 -2.01 13.94 7.75
CA LEU A 144 -0.62 13.92 7.34
C LEU A 144 -0.05 15.34 7.52
N ILE A 145 1.15 15.41 8.07
CA ILE A 145 1.92 16.63 8.14
C ILE A 145 3.37 16.29 7.78
N GLU A 146 3.98 17.14 7.00
CA GLU A 146 5.32 16.93 6.49
C GLU A 146 6.07 18.25 6.29
N GLY A 147 7.39 18.20 6.27
CA GLY A 147 8.17 19.40 6.04
C GLY A 147 9.68 19.15 5.99
N PRO A 148 10.46 20.19 5.68
CA PRO A 148 11.91 20.11 5.69
C PRO A 148 12.46 19.94 7.11
N LEU A 149 13.57 19.21 7.23
CA LEU A 149 14.34 19.22 8.47
C LEU A 149 14.89 20.62 8.74
N PRO A 150 14.99 21.04 10.03
CA PRO A 150 15.66 22.28 10.39
C PRO A 150 17.08 22.29 9.81
N LYS A 151 17.49 23.45 9.28
CA LYS A 151 18.84 23.65 8.72
C LYS A 151 19.89 23.65 9.83
N TRP A 152 20.14 22.50 10.42
CA TRP A 152 21.16 22.32 11.43
C TRP A 152 22.33 21.54 10.85
N ARG A 153 23.53 22.07 10.93
CA ARG A 153 24.80 21.48 10.44
C ARG A 153 24.80 21.08 8.96
N GLY A 154 24.08 21.79 8.08
CA GLY A 154 24.07 21.49 6.65
C GLY A 154 23.28 20.24 6.26
N MET A 155 22.56 19.63 7.19
CA MET A 155 21.68 18.48 6.90
C MET A 155 20.57 18.89 5.94
N LYS A 156 20.40 18.09 4.89
CA LYS A 156 19.26 18.19 3.96
C LYS A 156 18.38 16.96 4.14
N GLY A 157 17.10 17.16 4.32
CA GLY A 157 16.17 16.07 4.47
C GLY A 157 14.76 16.59 4.76
N SER A 158 13.84 15.68 4.94
CA SER A 158 12.45 15.97 5.28
C SER A 158 11.98 15.04 6.39
N TRP A 159 10.88 15.41 7.00
CA TRP A 159 10.13 14.59 7.93
C TRP A 159 8.69 14.48 7.48
N MET A 160 8.06 13.39 7.82
CA MET A 160 6.64 13.15 7.55
C MET A 160 6.04 12.38 8.71
N ILE A 161 4.88 12.82 9.17
CA ILE A 161 4.08 12.14 10.18
C ILE A 161 2.70 11.94 9.59
N SER A 162 2.21 10.73 9.59
CA SER A 162 0.86 10.41 9.13
C SER A 162 0.15 9.52 10.14
N GLY A 163 -1.16 9.68 10.22
CA GLY A 163 -2.01 8.83 11.02
C GLY A 163 -3.33 8.56 10.31
N ARG A 164 -3.85 7.35 10.49
CA ARG A 164 -5.17 6.93 10.03
C ARG A 164 -5.90 6.27 11.17
N ARG A 165 -7.17 6.64 11.37
CA ARG A 165 -8.08 5.96 12.28
C ARG A 165 -9.34 5.57 11.54
N THR A 166 -9.67 4.31 11.58
CA THR A 166 -10.93 3.77 11.07
C THR A 166 -11.88 3.61 12.26
N TYR A 167 -13.13 4.02 12.09
CA TYR A 167 -14.19 3.95 13.10
C TYR A 167 -15.43 3.22 12.56
N PHE A 168 -15.20 2.25 11.69
CA PHE A 168 -16.24 1.43 11.07
C PHE A 168 -17.09 0.70 12.11
N ASP A 169 -16.49 0.24 13.21
CA ASP A 169 -17.18 -0.40 14.32
C ASP A 169 -18.23 0.52 14.94
N THR A 170 -17.85 1.78 15.18
CA THR A 170 -18.74 2.80 15.75
C THR A 170 -19.93 3.09 14.80
N VAL A 171 -19.69 3.08 13.49
CA VAL A 171 -20.75 3.30 12.48
C VAL A 171 -21.72 2.12 12.45
N ILE A 172 -21.20 0.89 12.51
CA ILE A 172 -22.04 -0.32 12.56
C ILE A 172 -22.90 -0.34 13.82
N ASP A 173 -22.30 -0.04 14.96
CA ASP A 173 -23.04 0.03 16.25
C ASP A 173 -24.10 1.12 16.23
N ALA A 174 -23.80 2.29 15.66
CA ALA A 174 -24.75 3.40 15.52
C ALA A 174 -25.92 3.06 14.59
N LEU A 175 -25.66 2.29 13.53
CA LEU A 175 -26.69 1.85 12.57
C LEU A 175 -27.47 0.63 13.08
N LYS A 176 -27.09 0.06 14.24
CA LYS A 176 -27.71 -1.16 14.79
C LYS A 176 -27.78 -2.32 13.78
N ILE A 177 -26.78 -2.45 12.94
CA ILE A 177 -26.68 -3.57 12.01
C ILE A 177 -26.21 -4.78 12.81
N PRO A 178 -27.05 -5.83 13.01
CA PRO A 178 -26.64 -7.02 13.71
C PRO A 178 -25.64 -7.80 12.84
N LEU A 179 -24.37 -7.58 13.04
CA LEU A 179 -23.35 -8.51 12.54
C LEU A 179 -23.44 -9.74 13.43
N GLY A 180 -24.02 -10.82 12.85
CA GLY A 180 -24.24 -12.06 13.59
C GLY A 180 -22.99 -12.49 14.35
N GLN A 181 -23.07 -12.43 15.65
CA GLN A 181 -22.14 -13.12 16.52
C GLN A 181 -22.52 -14.60 16.49
N ASN A 182 -21.73 -15.39 15.77
CA ASN A 182 -21.64 -16.84 15.94
C ASN A 182 -20.24 -17.19 16.39
#